data_97ac03a9886278f0f4f7519342f56712
#
_entry.id   97ac03a9886278f0f4f7519342f56712
#
_cell.length_a   1.000
_cell.length_b   1.000
_cell.length_c   1.000
_cell.angle_alpha   90.00
_cell.angle_beta   90.00
_cell.angle_gamma   90.00
#
_symmetry.space_group_name_H-M   'P 1'
#
loop_
_entity.id
_entity.type
_entity.pdbx_description
1 polymer ?
#
loop_
_entity_poly.entity_id
_entity_poly.type
_entity_poly.pdbx_seq_one_letter_code
_entity_poly.pdbx_strand_id
1 'polypeptide(L)'
;MSQAAKRLGSLLIPFVTLCGCAVVNSAPPPQEVVQLRNARDACLARNVAALDDYRSDAATIGMAVVAACRYENQALVSAIAGPDGFRQGEISRQIEQNSLDAATQSVVAHRASRRS
;
A
#
# COMPACT_ATOMS: atom_id res chain seq x y z
N MET A 1 26.60 73.14 -13.79
CA MET A 1 26.15 73.02 -12.40
C MET A 1 25.29 71.77 -12.31
N SER A 2 25.84 70.77 -11.71
CA SER A 2 25.43 69.39 -11.76
C SER A 2 24.63 69.07 -10.52
N GLN A 3 23.45 68.47 -10.67
CA GLN A 3 22.69 67.87 -9.58
C GLN A 3 22.62 66.37 -9.81
N ALA A 4 23.41 65.66 -9.03
CA ALA A 4 23.39 64.21 -8.98
C ALA A 4 22.22 63.72 -8.09
N ALA A 5 21.21 63.15 -8.69
CA ALA A 5 20.16 62.46 -7.98
C ALA A 5 20.56 61.01 -7.67
N LYS A 6 20.87 60.75 -6.42
CA LYS A 6 21.07 59.40 -5.88
C LYS A 6 19.73 58.68 -5.80
N ARG A 7 19.51 57.69 -6.63
CA ARG A 7 18.41 56.72 -6.48
C ARG A 7 18.88 55.59 -5.60
N LEU A 8 18.42 55.53 -4.35
CA LEU A 8 18.47 54.37 -3.52
C LEU A 8 17.55 53.29 -4.11
N GLY A 9 18.14 52.30 -4.72
CA GLY A 9 17.44 51.08 -5.10
C GLY A 9 17.20 50.22 -3.87
N SER A 10 15.92 50.14 -3.45
CA SER A 10 15.51 49.22 -2.40
C SER A 10 15.53 47.79 -2.96
N LEU A 11 16.51 47.01 -2.56
CA LEU A 11 16.57 45.58 -2.87
C LEU A 11 15.58 44.85 -1.98
N LEU A 12 14.41 44.57 -2.51
CA LEU A 12 13.46 43.59 -1.97
C LEU A 12 14.00 42.19 -2.30
N ILE A 13 14.60 41.57 -1.31
CA ILE A 13 14.99 40.13 -1.38
C ILE A 13 13.72 39.31 -1.13
N PRO A 14 13.21 38.54 -2.08
CA PRO A 14 12.13 37.62 -1.80
C PRO A 14 12.71 36.47 -0.95
N PHE A 15 12.20 36.35 0.26
CA PHE A 15 12.40 35.17 1.10
C PHE A 15 11.69 33.98 0.42
N VAL A 16 12.45 33.21 -0.34
CA VAL A 16 11.99 31.91 -0.81
C VAL A 16 12.04 30.97 0.40
N THR A 17 10.90 30.76 1.04
CA THR A 17 10.69 29.69 2.01
C THR A 17 10.76 28.38 1.26
N LEU A 18 11.92 27.73 1.24
CA LEU A 18 12.07 26.34 0.85
C LEU A 18 11.29 25.51 1.88
N CYS A 19 10.07 25.13 1.53
CA CYS A 19 9.36 24.07 2.18
C CYS A 19 10.13 22.78 1.88
N GLY A 20 11.09 22.45 2.74
CA GLY A 20 11.81 21.19 2.69
C GLY A 20 10.83 20.08 3.00
N CYS A 21 10.27 19.46 1.96
CA CYS A 21 9.69 18.13 2.11
C CYS A 21 10.82 17.23 2.59
N ALA A 22 10.81 16.89 3.88
CA ALA A 22 11.65 15.83 4.40
C ALA A 22 11.26 14.55 3.66
N VAL A 23 12.04 14.17 2.67
CA VAL A 23 11.94 12.86 2.04
C VAL A 23 12.34 11.87 3.13
N VAL A 24 11.35 11.26 3.77
CA VAL A 24 11.58 10.14 4.68
C VAL A 24 12.15 9.03 3.80
N ASN A 25 13.46 8.89 3.83
CA ASN A 25 14.17 7.80 3.18
C ASN A 25 13.85 6.52 3.95
N SER A 26 12.66 5.94 3.68
CA SER A 26 12.34 4.61 4.14
C SER A 26 13.25 3.65 3.40
N ALA A 27 14.05 2.89 4.14
CA ALA A 27 14.86 1.82 3.56
C ALA A 27 13.95 0.88 2.75
N PRO A 28 14.39 0.39 1.57
CA PRO A 28 13.60 -0.56 0.81
C PRO A 28 13.31 -1.80 1.67
N PRO A 29 12.11 -2.40 1.53
CA PRO A 29 11.75 -3.58 2.32
C PRO A 29 12.73 -4.73 2.00
N PRO A 30 13.04 -5.60 2.99
CA PRO A 30 13.84 -6.79 2.74
C PRO A 30 13.30 -7.59 1.56
N GLN A 31 14.18 -8.14 0.75
CA GLN A 31 13.79 -8.89 -0.46
C GLN A 31 12.85 -10.07 -0.14
N GLU A 32 13.04 -10.71 1.01
CA GLU A 32 12.16 -11.77 1.51
C GLU A 32 10.71 -11.26 1.67
N VAL A 33 10.51 -10.09 2.26
CA VAL A 33 9.17 -9.50 2.43
C VAL A 33 8.52 -9.21 1.07
N VAL A 34 9.30 -8.78 0.10
CA VAL A 34 8.79 -8.55 -1.27
C VAL A 34 8.33 -9.85 -1.91
N GLN A 35 9.12 -10.93 -1.76
CA GLN A 35 8.76 -12.25 -2.30
C GLN A 35 7.50 -12.80 -1.62
N LEU A 36 7.37 -12.67 -0.30
CA LEU A 36 6.19 -13.11 0.43
C LEU A 36 4.93 -12.31 0.08
N ARG A 37 5.07 -11.02 -0.18
CA ARG A 37 3.96 -10.19 -0.71
C ARG A 37 3.51 -10.69 -2.08
N ASN A 38 4.44 -10.94 -2.96
CA ASN A 38 4.14 -11.46 -4.29
C ASN A 38 3.47 -12.85 -4.22
N ALA A 39 3.91 -13.72 -3.33
CA ALA A 39 3.30 -15.03 -3.10
C ALA A 39 1.85 -14.90 -2.58
N ARG A 40 1.61 -13.98 -1.63
CA ARG A 40 0.26 -13.68 -1.15
C ARG A 40 -0.63 -13.16 -2.28
N ASP A 41 -0.18 -12.18 -3.04
CA ASP A 41 -0.94 -11.56 -4.12
C ASP A 41 -1.29 -12.59 -5.21
N ALA A 42 -0.36 -13.47 -5.54
CA ALA A 42 -0.59 -14.59 -6.45
C ALA A 42 -1.63 -15.59 -5.90
N CYS A 43 -1.60 -15.88 -4.59
CA CYS A 43 -2.60 -16.70 -3.92
C CYS A 43 -4.00 -16.06 -4.02
N LEU A 44 -4.12 -14.77 -3.69
CA LEU A 44 -5.38 -14.03 -3.78
C LEU A 44 -5.94 -14.10 -5.20
N ALA A 45 -5.14 -13.80 -6.21
CA ALA A 45 -5.58 -13.81 -7.61
C ALA A 45 -6.08 -15.19 -8.07
N ARG A 46 -5.37 -16.27 -7.73
CA ARG A 46 -5.80 -17.64 -8.06
C ARG A 46 -7.11 -18.00 -7.39
N ASN A 47 -7.27 -17.62 -6.12
CA ASN A 47 -8.47 -17.97 -5.36
C ASN A 47 -9.68 -17.11 -5.74
N VAL A 48 -9.51 -15.87 -6.18
CA VAL A 48 -10.60 -15.08 -6.77
C VAL A 48 -11.17 -15.82 -7.98
N ALA A 49 -10.32 -16.27 -8.90
CA ALA A 49 -10.77 -17.00 -10.10
C ALA A 49 -11.46 -18.35 -9.75
N ALA A 50 -11.03 -19.00 -8.67
CA ALA A 50 -11.56 -20.31 -8.27
C ALA A 50 -12.85 -20.23 -7.43
N LEU A 51 -13.00 -19.20 -6.60
CA LEU A 51 -14.08 -19.10 -5.60
C LEU A 51 -15.20 -18.14 -5.98
N ASP A 52 -15.00 -17.30 -7.01
CA ASP A 52 -16.05 -16.37 -7.43
C ASP A 52 -17.22 -17.12 -8.11
N ASP A 53 -18.34 -17.21 -7.39
CA ASP A 53 -19.58 -17.84 -7.84
C ASP A 53 -20.48 -16.92 -8.67
N TYR A 54 -20.07 -15.65 -8.86
CA TYR A 54 -20.81 -14.59 -9.56
C TYR A 54 -22.21 -14.26 -8.98
N ARG A 55 -22.50 -14.75 -7.80
CA ARG A 55 -23.81 -14.59 -7.11
C ARG A 55 -23.64 -13.89 -5.76
N SER A 56 -22.68 -14.35 -4.96
CA SER A 56 -22.38 -13.76 -3.66
C SER A 56 -21.81 -12.36 -3.84
N ASP A 57 -21.98 -11.50 -2.84
CA ASP A 57 -21.34 -10.18 -2.88
C ASP A 57 -19.81 -10.30 -2.85
N ALA A 58 -19.13 -9.26 -3.36
CA ALA A 58 -17.69 -9.29 -3.52
C ALA A 58 -16.93 -9.39 -2.18
N ALA A 59 -17.48 -8.85 -1.10
CA ALA A 59 -16.86 -8.92 0.22
C ALA A 59 -16.93 -10.35 0.80
N THR A 60 -18.06 -11.05 0.60
CA THR A 60 -18.19 -12.46 1.00
C THR A 60 -17.19 -13.35 0.28
N ILE A 61 -17.02 -13.18 -1.04
CA ILE A 61 -15.99 -13.90 -1.79
C ILE A 61 -14.59 -13.47 -1.32
N GLY A 62 -14.36 -12.18 -1.08
CA GLY A 62 -13.09 -11.66 -0.54
C GLY A 62 -12.70 -12.34 0.77
N MET A 63 -13.62 -12.52 1.70
CA MET A 63 -13.37 -13.24 2.96
C MET A 63 -12.98 -14.70 2.72
N ALA A 64 -13.66 -15.40 1.82
CA ALA A 64 -13.31 -16.78 1.47
C ALA A 64 -11.91 -16.88 0.83
N VAL A 65 -11.57 -15.94 -0.03
CA VAL A 65 -10.23 -15.85 -0.66
C VAL A 65 -9.15 -15.61 0.37
N VAL A 66 -9.35 -14.67 1.31
CA VAL A 66 -8.38 -14.39 2.41
C VAL A 66 -8.20 -15.62 3.30
N ALA A 67 -9.28 -16.32 3.64
CA ALA A 67 -9.22 -17.55 4.41
C ALA A 67 -8.43 -18.67 3.69
N ALA A 68 -8.58 -18.78 2.37
CA ALA A 68 -7.80 -19.72 1.57
C ALA A 68 -6.30 -19.38 1.51
N CYS A 69 -5.94 -18.09 1.63
CA CYS A 69 -4.56 -17.59 1.60
C CYS A 69 -3.97 -17.28 2.98
N ARG A 70 -4.55 -17.83 4.05
CA ARG A 70 -4.10 -17.55 5.42
C ARG A 70 -2.64 -17.94 5.67
N TYR A 71 -2.14 -18.97 4.98
CA TYR A 71 -0.76 -19.42 5.14
C TYR A 71 0.23 -18.38 4.62
N GLU A 72 0.00 -17.83 3.46
CA GLU A 72 0.80 -16.76 2.86
C GLU A 72 0.73 -15.48 3.69
N ASN A 73 -0.44 -15.14 4.21
CA ASN A 73 -0.61 -14.02 5.12
C ASN A 73 0.21 -14.21 6.40
N GLN A 74 0.19 -15.39 6.99
CA GLN A 74 0.93 -15.69 8.22
C GLN A 74 2.44 -15.69 8.02
N ALA A 75 2.93 -16.20 6.89
CA ALA A 75 4.34 -16.13 6.52
C ALA A 75 4.81 -14.67 6.41
N LEU A 76 4.00 -13.82 5.80
CA LEU A 76 4.28 -12.38 5.67
C LEU A 76 4.28 -11.69 7.03
N VAL A 77 3.32 -12.00 7.92
CA VAL A 77 3.29 -11.50 9.30
C VAL A 77 4.58 -11.83 10.03
N SER A 78 5.00 -13.09 9.98
CA SER A 78 6.20 -13.56 10.66
C SER A 78 7.47 -12.86 10.16
N ALA A 79 7.58 -12.65 8.86
CA ALA A 79 8.72 -11.95 8.26
C ALA A 79 8.81 -10.46 8.64
N ILE A 80 7.65 -9.80 8.79
CA ILE A 80 7.60 -8.36 9.13
C ILE A 80 7.71 -8.13 10.64
N ALA A 81 6.99 -8.91 11.43
CA ALA A 81 6.89 -8.70 12.88
C ALA A 81 8.04 -9.34 13.66
N GLY A 82 8.68 -10.39 13.11
CA GLY A 82 9.66 -11.17 13.84
C GLY A 82 9.02 -11.96 15.01
N PRO A 83 9.79 -12.28 16.06
CA PRO A 83 9.34 -13.15 17.16
C PRO A 83 8.45 -12.45 18.21
N ASP A 84 8.26 -11.13 18.12
CA ASP A 84 7.44 -10.38 19.09
C ASP A 84 5.95 -10.66 18.88
N GLY A 85 5.33 -11.37 19.81
CA GLY A 85 3.92 -11.76 19.73
C GLY A 85 2.93 -10.59 19.72
N PHE A 86 3.21 -9.50 20.43
CA PHE A 86 2.36 -8.30 20.39
C PHE A 86 2.39 -7.66 18.98
N ARG A 87 3.59 -7.49 18.45
CA ARG A 87 3.79 -6.96 17.11
C ARG A 87 3.18 -7.85 16.03
N GLN A 88 3.28 -9.18 16.19
CA GLN A 88 2.63 -10.14 15.29
C GLN A 88 1.11 -9.94 15.26
N GLY A 89 0.46 -9.75 16.40
CA GLY A 89 -0.98 -9.52 16.48
C GLY A 89 -1.42 -8.24 15.77
N GLU A 90 -0.65 -7.16 15.87
CA GLU A 90 -0.95 -5.90 15.19
C GLU A 90 -0.73 -5.99 13.68
N ILE A 91 0.40 -6.52 13.26
CA ILE A 91 0.73 -6.72 11.83
C ILE A 91 -0.25 -7.71 11.19
N SER A 92 -0.66 -8.76 11.91
CA SER A 92 -1.66 -9.72 11.41
C SER A 92 -2.98 -9.04 11.05
N ARG A 93 -3.52 -8.21 11.93
CA ARG A 93 -4.75 -7.46 11.66
C ARG A 93 -4.63 -6.55 10.43
N GLN A 94 -3.50 -5.86 10.32
CA GLN A 94 -3.24 -4.96 9.20
C GLN A 94 -3.11 -5.72 7.87
N ILE A 95 -2.39 -6.84 7.86
CA ILE A 95 -2.22 -7.68 6.67
C ILE A 95 -3.55 -8.32 6.26
N GLU A 96 -4.32 -8.82 7.22
CA GLU A 96 -5.63 -9.41 6.95
C GLU A 96 -6.59 -8.39 6.34
N GLN A 97 -6.66 -7.18 6.87
CA GLN A 97 -7.48 -6.10 6.35
C GLN A 97 -7.05 -5.69 4.94
N ASN A 98 -5.75 -5.51 4.72
CA ASN A 98 -5.21 -5.19 3.39
C ASN A 98 -5.49 -6.32 2.38
N SER A 99 -5.41 -7.57 2.81
CA SER A 99 -5.69 -8.73 1.97
C SER A 99 -7.18 -8.82 1.61
N LEU A 100 -8.07 -8.48 2.56
CA LEU A 100 -9.51 -8.45 2.33
C LEU A 100 -9.89 -7.35 1.32
N ASP A 101 -9.32 -6.16 1.48
CA ASP A 101 -9.55 -5.06 0.54
C ASP A 101 -9.05 -5.43 -0.86
N ALA A 102 -7.85 -5.98 -0.97
CA ALA A 102 -7.27 -6.42 -2.24
C ALA A 102 -8.09 -7.54 -2.89
N ALA A 103 -8.53 -8.54 -2.13
CA ALA A 103 -9.35 -9.63 -2.62
C ALA A 103 -10.71 -9.12 -3.12
N THR A 104 -11.39 -8.26 -2.34
CA THR A 104 -12.68 -7.68 -2.71
C THR A 104 -12.59 -6.87 -4.01
N GLN A 105 -11.56 -6.01 -4.13
CA GLN A 105 -11.31 -5.26 -5.35
C GLN A 105 -11.01 -6.18 -6.55
N SER A 106 -10.26 -7.26 -6.33
CA SER A 106 -9.95 -8.25 -7.36
C SER A 106 -11.21 -8.98 -7.85
N VAL A 107 -12.15 -9.31 -6.96
CA VAL A 107 -13.45 -9.88 -7.34
C VAL A 107 -14.23 -8.92 -8.23
N VAL A 108 -14.30 -7.64 -7.85
CA VAL A 108 -14.99 -6.61 -8.63
C VAL A 108 -14.36 -6.47 -10.02
N ALA A 109 -13.03 -6.39 -10.10
CA ALA A 109 -12.30 -6.29 -11.36
C ALA A 109 -12.47 -7.55 -12.23
N HIS A 110 -12.41 -8.74 -11.62
CA HIS A 110 -12.62 -10.01 -12.31
C HIS A 110 -14.01 -10.08 -12.97
N ARG A 111 -15.06 -9.68 -12.25
CA ARG A 111 -16.41 -9.63 -12.77
C ARG A 111 -16.60 -8.58 -13.88
N ALA A 112 -15.97 -7.43 -13.74
CA ALA A 112 -16.03 -6.37 -14.75
C ALA A 112 -15.39 -6.82 -16.07
N SER A 113 -14.26 -7.51 -16.03
CA SER A 113 -13.55 -8.00 -17.22
C SER A 113 -14.37 -9.02 -18.03
N ARG A 114 -15.29 -9.74 -17.39
CA ARG A 114 -16.15 -10.74 -18.08
C ARG A 114 -17.40 -10.14 -18.72
N ARG A 115 -17.74 -8.89 -18.37
CA ARG A 115 -18.88 -8.18 -18.96
C ARG A 115 -18.50 -7.41 -20.23
N SER A 116 -17.24 -7.28 -20.46
CA SER A 116 -16.68 -6.65 -21.67
C SER A 116 -16.56 -7.68 -22.79
#